data_d2e2d2a13e271491c68b93f7d6496637
#
_entry.id   d2e2d2a13e271491c68b93f7d6496637
#
_cell.length_a   1.000
_cell.length_b   1.000
_cell.length_c   1.000
_cell.angle_alpha   90.00
_cell.angle_beta   90.00
_cell.angle_gamma   90.00
#
_symmetry.space_group_name_H-M   'P 1'
#
loop_
_entity.id
_entity.type
_entity.pdbx_description
1 polymer ?
#
loop_
_entity_poly.entity_id
_entity_poly.type
_entity_poly.pdbx_seq_one_letter_code
_entity_poly.pdbx_strand_id
1 'polypeptide(L)'
;MEINITDKTKLRKITKWIIGVVTACILIYLAIRHLGMIAVGISWLVNITFPILLGIVMALVLNVPMRPIEKHLHIKKEKAKRPVAIVLSLVLVLGMFTGIAFLVFPEIVDTIRLVAQIVMSGIDQAASWEQTIDFSKLPFGEYLQQIDIDWMQLKNNLEQWTISQRNVLLQQAAGAVSSVASGFMNFFIGLVFSIYVLANKEKLKRQTLRLIRVWFPQKFGSALVHVASVCNRSFRKFIAGQAMEAVILGMLCTIGMLILRLPYAPMIGALVGVTALIPIVGAFIGTIVGAFLILTVSPFKAFIFVVFLIILQQLEGNLIYPKMMGARINLPAIWVFAAVTIGGNLAGPVGMLLGVPAASAAYELLKEATIKRET
;
A
#
# COMPACT_ATOMS: atom_id res chain seq x y z
N MET A 1 -22.10 -41.00 -44.08
CA MET A 1 -20.71 -41.21 -43.66
C MET A 1 -20.68 -42.49 -42.83
N GLU A 2 -20.51 -43.64 -43.48
CA GLU A 2 -20.52 -44.97 -42.82
C GLU A 2 -19.21 -45.11 -42.01
N ILE A 3 -19.35 -45.18 -40.69
CA ILE A 3 -18.24 -45.44 -39.78
C ILE A 3 -17.89 -46.94 -39.87
N ASN A 4 -16.86 -47.25 -40.62
CA ASN A 4 -16.35 -48.62 -40.77
C ASN A 4 -15.72 -49.07 -39.45
N ILE A 5 -16.44 -49.86 -38.66
CA ILE A 5 -16.16 -50.29 -37.26
C ILE A 5 -14.99 -51.30 -37.18
N THR A 6 -14.42 -51.72 -38.30
CA THR A 6 -13.43 -52.82 -38.37
C THR A 6 -11.98 -52.36 -38.12
N ASP A 7 -11.71 -51.07 -38.00
CA ASP A 7 -10.34 -50.55 -37.77
C ASP A 7 -10.07 -50.35 -36.25
N LYS A 8 -9.55 -51.40 -35.60
CA LYS A 8 -9.21 -51.42 -34.16
C LYS A 8 -8.33 -50.25 -33.70
N THR A 9 -7.56 -49.66 -34.57
CA THR A 9 -6.67 -48.50 -34.25
C THR A 9 -7.46 -47.20 -34.18
N LYS A 10 -8.44 -47.00 -35.04
CA LYS A 10 -9.36 -45.84 -35.02
C LYS A 10 -10.31 -45.92 -33.84
N LEU A 11 -10.87 -47.12 -33.56
CA LEU A 11 -11.69 -47.31 -32.38
C LEU A 11 -10.94 -46.96 -31.08
N ARG A 12 -9.71 -47.41 -30.94
CA ARG A 12 -8.86 -47.13 -29.76
C ARG A 12 -8.56 -45.64 -29.61
N LYS A 13 -8.39 -44.89 -30.70
CA LYS A 13 -8.22 -43.43 -30.66
C LYS A 13 -9.49 -42.71 -30.24
N ILE A 14 -10.64 -43.13 -30.81
CA ILE A 14 -11.95 -42.55 -30.48
C ILE A 14 -12.30 -42.83 -29.02
N THR A 15 -12.10 -44.06 -28.52
CA THR A 15 -12.34 -44.41 -27.10
C THR A 15 -11.47 -43.58 -26.15
N LYS A 16 -10.17 -43.43 -26.46
CA LYS A 16 -9.29 -42.57 -25.66
C LYS A 16 -9.73 -41.10 -25.67
N TRP A 17 -10.23 -40.60 -26.80
CA TRP A 17 -10.72 -39.22 -26.91
C TRP A 17 -12.01 -39.04 -26.11
N ILE A 18 -12.99 -40.01 -26.22
CA ILE A 18 -14.22 -39.98 -25.43
C ILE A 18 -13.93 -40.07 -23.92
N ILE A 19 -13.04 -40.97 -23.50
CA ILE A 19 -12.64 -41.10 -22.10
C ILE A 19 -12.00 -39.76 -21.64
N GLY A 20 -11.14 -39.13 -22.46
CA GLY A 20 -10.54 -37.85 -22.15
C GLY A 20 -11.58 -36.75 -21.98
N VAL A 21 -12.55 -36.64 -22.86
CA VAL A 21 -13.63 -35.64 -22.77
C VAL A 21 -14.53 -35.92 -21.55
N VAL A 22 -14.93 -37.14 -21.29
CA VAL A 22 -15.75 -37.49 -20.12
C VAL A 22 -15.01 -37.21 -18.83
N THR A 23 -13.72 -37.57 -18.76
CA THR A 23 -12.87 -37.25 -17.60
C THR A 23 -12.73 -35.73 -17.39
N ALA A 24 -12.54 -34.97 -18.46
CA ALA A 24 -12.49 -33.51 -18.38
C ALA A 24 -13.81 -32.91 -17.90
N CYS A 25 -14.96 -33.40 -18.41
CA CYS A 25 -16.28 -32.95 -17.95
C CYS A 25 -16.52 -33.28 -16.48
N ILE A 26 -16.14 -34.47 -16.02
CA ILE A 26 -16.23 -34.84 -14.60
C ILE A 26 -15.34 -33.98 -13.73
N LEU A 27 -14.11 -33.71 -14.15
CA LEU A 27 -13.19 -32.82 -13.42
C LEU A 27 -13.71 -31.40 -13.35
N ILE A 28 -14.26 -30.86 -14.44
CA ILE A 28 -14.87 -29.51 -14.46
C ILE A 28 -16.09 -29.49 -13.53
N TYR A 29 -16.97 -30.50 -13.58
CA TYR A 29 -18.12 -30.59 -12.68
C TYR A 29 -17.70 -30.63 -11.20
N LEU A 30 -16.72 -31.47 -10.86
CA LEU A 30 -16.17 -31.57 -9.50
C LEU A 30 -15.52 -30.26 -9.06
N ALA A 31 -14.77 -29.59 -9.95
CA ALA A 31 -14.17 -28.30 -9.68
C ALA A 31 -15.24 -27.23 -9.38
N ILE A 32 -16.31 -27.16 -10.18
CA ILE A 32 -17.41 -26.22 -9.98
C ILE A 32 -18.16 -26.55 -8.67
N ARG A 33 -18.45 -27.81 -8.39
CA ARG A 33 -19.13 -28.23 -7.17
C ARG A 33 -18.34 -27.95 -5.89
N HIS A 34 -17.01 -27.99 -5.98
CA HIS A 34 -16.11 -27.78 -4.85
C HIS A 34 -15.36 -26.44 -4.89
N LEU A 35 -15.84 -25.47 -5.68
CA LEU A 35 -15.23 -24.13 -5.77
C LEU A 35 -15.01 -23.48 -4.41
N GLY A 36 -15.95 -23.64 -3.47
CA GLY A 36 -15.82 -23.14 -2.11
C GLY A 36 -14.65 -23.79 -1.36
N MET A 37 -14.48 -25.10 -1.44
CA MET A 37 -13.37 -25.81 -0.81
C MET A 37 -12.01 -25.45 -1.45
N ILE A 38 -11.97 -25.28 -2.76
CA ILE A 38 -10.78 -24.85 -3.48
C ILE A 38 -10.40 -23.42 -3.05
N ALA A 39 -11.39 -22.52 -2.96
CA ALA A 39 -11.17 -21.17 -2.49
C ALA A 39 -10.63 -21.12 -1.05
N VAL A 40 -11.19 -21.92 -0.15
CA VAL A 40 -10.70 -22.06 1.23
C VAL A 40 -9.28 -22.63 1.25
N GLY A 41 -8.99 -23.65 0.45
CA GLY A 41 -7.64 -24.21 0.34
C GLY A 41 -6.62 -23.20 -0.18
N ILE A 42 -6.97 -22.42 -1.19
CA ILE A 42 -6.11 -21.34 -1.72
C ILE A 42 -5.90 -20.26 -0.68
N SER A 43 -6.95 -19.79 0.01
CA SER A 43 -6.84 -18.78 1.05
C SER A 43 -5.96 -19.25 2.23
N TRP A 44 -6.08 -20.50 2.63
CA TRP A 44 -5.24 -21.13 3.65
C TRP A 44 -3.75 -21.15 3.22
N LEU A 45 -3.49 -21.54 1.97
CA LEU A 45 -2.13 -21.55 1.40
C LEU A 45 -1.53 -20.14 1.32
N VAL A 46 -2.34 -19.16 0.92
CA VAL A 46 -1.94 -17.73 0.89
C VAL A 46 -1.62 -17.25 2.30
N ASN A 47 -2.46 -17.55 3.29
CA ASN A 47 -2.24 -17.14 4.68
C ASN A 47 -0.96 -17.72 5.27
N ILE A 48 -0.65 -18.99 5.01
CA ILE A 48 0.61 -19.61 5.47
C ILE A 48 1.84 -19.01 4.78
N THR A 49 1.73 -18.70 3.48
CA THR A 49 2.85 -18.13 2.72
C THR A 49 2.98 -16.61 2.89
N PHE A 50 1.96 -15.94 3.41
CA PHE A 50 1.94 -14.48 3.56
C PHE A 50 3.14 -13.92 4.33
N PRO A 51 3.58 -14.45 5.49
CA PRO A 51 4.76 -13.95 6.19
C PRO A 51 6.05 -14.08 5.38
N ILE A 52 6.16 -15.13 4.56
CA ILE A 52 7.32 -15.35 3.68
C ILE A 52 7.32 -14.31 2.55
N LEU A 53 6.17 -14.08 1.92
CA LEU A 53 6.00 -13.05 0.90
C LEU A 53 6.30 -11.67 1.47
N LEU A 54 5.77 -11.37 2.66
CA LEU A 54 6.06 -10.14 3.39
C LEU A 54 7.57 -9.98 3.63
N GLY A 55 8.25 -11.05 4.05
CA GLY A 55 9.70 -11.04 4.26
C GLY A 55 10.51 -10.80 2.98
N ILE A 56 10.08 -11.32 1.82
CA ILE A 56 10.70 -11.01 0.53
C ILE A 56 10.54 -9.53 0.20
N VAL A 57 9.34 -8.98 0.41
CA VAL A 57 9.06 -7.55 0.21
C VAL A 57 9.92 -6.69 1.11
N MET A 58 9.96 -7.00 2.40
CA MET A 58 10.80 -6.30 3.36
C MET A 58 12.28 -6.37 2.96
N ALA A 59 12.74 -7.53 2.47
CA ALA A 59 14.10 -7.67 1.95
C ALA A 59 14.36 -6.76 0.73
N LEU A 60 13.40 -6.59 -0.16
CA LEU A 60 13.51 -5.68 -1.30
C LEU A 60 13.59 -4.21 -0.85
N VAL A 61 12.74 -3.81 0.11
CA VAL A 61 12.73 -2.45 0.67
C VAL A 61 14.04 -2.17 1.43
N LEU A 62 14.43 -3.05 2.35
CA LEU A 62 15.65 -2.89 3.14
C LEU A 62 16.94 -2.94 2.28
N ASN A 63 16.92 -3.62 1.14
CA ASN A 63 18.06 -3.68 0.23
C ASN A 63 18.36 -2.33 -0.45
N VAL A 64 17.40 -1.38 -0.47
CA VAL A 64 17.62 -0.04 -1.03
C VAL A 64 18.60 0.77 -0.18
N PRO A 65 18.36 1.02 1.12
CA PRO A 65 19.33 1.70 1.97
C PRO A 65 20.56 0.84 2.29
N MET A 66 20.42 -0.49 2.34
CA MET A 66 21.52 -1.40 2.67
C MET A 66 22.69 -1.31 1.68
N ARG A 67 22.42 -1.21 0.37
CA ARG A 67 23.47 -1.17 -0.66
C ARG A 67 24.42 0.01 -0.54
N PRO A 68 23.93 1.29 -0.48
CA PRO A 68 24.83 2.43 -0.27
C PRO A 68 25.55 2.33 1.08
N ILE A 69 24.89 1.89 2.15
CA ILE A 69 25.51 1.69 3.46
C ILE A 69 26.64 0.66 3.33
N GLU A 70 26.38 -0.53 2.77
CA GLU A 70 27.37 -1.58 2.58
C GLU A 70 28.57 -1.09 1.75
N LYS A 71 28.34 -0.24 0.74
CA LYS A 71 29.39 0.33 -0.12
C LYS A 71 30.26 1.32 0.61
N HIS A 72 29.70 2.17 1.48
CA HIS A 72 30.43 3.23 2.21
C HIS A 72 31.03 2.75 3.54
N LEU A 73 30.65 1.56 4.03
CA LEU A 73 31.22 1.02 5.26
C LEU A 73 32.70 0.62 5.05
N HIS A 74 33.60 1.31 5.74
CA HIS A 74 35.05 1.02 5.75
C HIS A 74 35.43 0.00 6.84
N ILE A 75 34.79 -1.17 6.83
CA ILE A 75 35.09 -2.26 7.78
C ILE A 75 36.12 -3.20 7.17
N LYS A 76 37.27 -3.37 7.87
CA LYS A 76 38.36 -4.25 7.44
C LYS A 76 37.98 -5.73 7.28
N LYS A 77 36.95 -6.22 8.04
CA LYS A 77 36.45 -7.59 7.97
C LYS A 77 35.26 -7.65 6.99
N GLU A 78 35.47 -8.09 5.77
CA GLU A 78 34.40 -8.23 4.74
C GLU A 78 33.20 -9.07 5.21
N LYS A 79 33.45 -10.12 6.03
CA LYS A 79 32.37 -10.95 6.59
C LYS A 79 31.43 -10.20 7.53
N ALA A 80 31.93 -9.16 8.21
CA ALA A 80 31.13 -8.35 9.14
C ALA A 80 30.40 -7.18 8.44
N LYS A 81 30.87 -6.76 7.28
CA LYS A 81 30.37 -5.60 6.52
C LYS A 81 28.88 -5.73 6.22
N ARG A 82 28.44 -6.89 5.76
CA ARG A 82 27.07 -7.15 5.37
C ARG A 82 26.09 -7.26 6.54
N PRO A 83 26.34 -8.02 7.61
CA PRO A 83 25.48 -8.01 8.81
C PRO A 83 25.30 -6.61 9.40
N VAL A 84 26.40 -5.84 9.49
CA VAL A 84 26.33 -4.45 9.97
C VAL A 84 25.48 -3.56 9.07
N ALA A 85 25.61 -3.68 7.75
CA ALA A 85 24.79 -2.93 6.81
C ALA A 85 23.30 -3.30 6.90
N ILE A 86 22.97 -4.57 7.16
CA ILE A 86 21.59 -5.02 7.36
C ILE A 86 21.02 -4.40 8.63
N VAL A 87 21.73 -4.49 9.77
CA VAL A 87 21.29 -3.92 11.05
C VAL A 87 21.12 -2.42 10.94
N LEU A 88 22.07 -1.71 10.32
CA LEU A 88 21.99 -0.26 10.16
C LEU A 88 20.81 0.17 9.26
N SER A 89 20.54 -0.58 8.21
CA SER A 89 19.38 -0.35 7.34
C SER A 89 18.07 -0.60 8.06
N LEU A 90 18.03 -1.63 8.90
CA LEU A 90 16.87 -1.97 9.71
C LEU A 90 16.58 -0.87 10.73
N VAL A 91 17.62 -0.45 11.48
CA VAL A 91 17.51 0.64 12.46
C VAL A 91 17.08 1.94 11.78
N LEU A 92 17.61 2.25 10.59
CA LEU A 92 17.23 3.44 9.84
C LEU A 92 15.75 3.40 9.42
N VAL A 93 15.31 2.30 8.82
CA VAL A 93 13.92 2.18 8.33
C VAL A 93 12.94 2.11 9.48
N LEU A 94 13.17 1.25 10.46
CA LEU A 94 12.28 1.15 11.64
C LEU A 94 12.30 2.43 12.46
N GLY A 95 13.47 3.05 12.67
CA GLY A 95 13.62 4.32 13.39
C GLY A 95 12.86 5.44 12.71
N MET A 96 12.89 5.51 11.37
CA MET A 96 12.12 6.48 10.60
C MET A 96 10.61 6.29 10.80
N PHE A 97 10.09 5.08 10.62
CA PHE A 97 8.66 4.80 10.80
C PHE A 97 8.20 5.02 12.24
N THR A 98 8.97 4.55 13.23
CA THR A 98 8.65 4.72 14.64
C THR A 98 8.74 6.19 15.05
N GLY A 99 9.75 6.91 14.58
CA GLY A 99 9.90 8.35 14.84
C GLY A 99 8.72 9.16 14.32
N ILE A 100 8.29 8.90 13.08
CA ILE A 100 7.13 9.59 12.50
C ILE A 100 5.85 9.21 13.24
N ALA A 101 5.63 7.93 13.55
CA ALA A 101 4.47 7.49 14.32
C ALA A 101 4.41 8.17 15.68
N PHE A 102 5.55 8.26 16.37
CA PHE A 102 5.65 8.91 17.68
C PHE A 102 5.39 10.43 17.63
N LEU A 103 5.76 11.09 16.52
CA LEU A 103 5.50 12.52 16.34
C LEU A 103 4.04 12.80 15.92
N VAL A 104 3.47 11.96 15.05
CA VAL A 104 2.17 12.23 14.43
C VAL A 104 1.00 11.74 15.29
N PHE A 105 1.15 10.58 15.94
CA PHE A 105 0.05 9.94 16.65
C PHE A 105 -0.50 10.76 17.84
N PRO A 106 0.34 11.32 18.73
CA PRO A 106 -0.16 12.16 19.82
C PRO A 106 -0.92 13.39 19.31
N GLU A 107 -0.39 14.04 18.28
CA GLU A 107 -0.97 15.24 17.69
C GLU A 107 -2.34 14.99 17.04
N ILE A 108 -2.51 13.83 16.39
CA ILE A 108 -3.83 13.41 15.87
C ILE A 108 -4.82 13.25 17.02
N VAL A 109 -4.42 12.60 18.10
CA VAL A 109 -5.30 12.39 19.26
C VAL A 109 -5.72 13.71 19.89
N ASP A 110 -4.77 14.64 20.07
CA ASP A 110 -5.07 15.96 20.64
C ASP A 110 -5.92 16.81 19.70
N THR A 111 -5.69 16.72 18.39
CA THR A 111 -6.52 17.34 17.36
C THR A 111 -7.96 16.83 17.40
N ILE A 112 -8.19 15.52 17.51
CA ILE A 112 -9.53 14.94 17.62
C ILE A 112 -10.24 15.47 18.86
N ARG A 113 -9.55 15.54 20.00
CA ARG A 113 -10.11 16.10 21.26
C ARG A 113 -10.51 17.56 21.09
N LEU A 114 -9.64 18.37 20.49
CA LEU A 114 -9.89 19.79 20.27
C LEU A 114 -11.08 20.02 19.33
N VAL A 115 -11.16 19.28 18.21
CA VAL A 115 -12.29 19.36 17.28
C VAL A 115 -13.59 18.96 17.98
N ALA A 116 -13.59 17.90 18.79
CA ALA A 116 -14.75 17.50 19.56
C ALA A 116 -15.21 18.62 20.53
N GLN A 117 -14.26 19.28 21.21
CA GLN A 117 -14.56 20.42 22.08
C GLN A 117 -15.14 21.63 21.32
N ILE A 118 -14.56 21.98 20.16
CA ILE A 118 -15.04 23.08 19.31
C ILE A 118 -16.47 22.79 18.82
N VAL A 119 -16.75 21.56 18.39
CA VAL A 119 -18.09 21.17 17.94
C VAL A 119 -19.09 21.27 19.09
N MET A 120 -18.75 20.74 20.26
CA MET A 120 -19.63 20.80 21.43
C MET A 120 -19.90 22.25 21.89
N SER A 121 -18.84 23.08 21.98
CA SER A 121 -19.00 24.50 22.32
C SER A 121 -19.77 25.29 21.27
N GLY A 122 -19.61 24.95 19.98
CA GLY A 122 -20.36 25.54 18.89
C GLY A 122 -21.86 25.24 18.96
N ILE A 123 -22.22 24.02 19.36
CA ILE A 123 -23.64 23.64 19.59
C ILE A 123 -24.22 24.41 20.79
N ASP A 124 -23.48 24.51 21.90
CA ASP A 124 -23.91 25.27 23.08
C ASP A 124 -24.10 26.76 22.74
N GLN A 125 -23.21 27.35 21.91
CA GLN A 125 -23.35 28.72 21.42
C GLN A 125 -24.57 28.87 20.48
N ALA A 126 -24.76 27.95 19.55
CA ALA A 126 -25.90 27.98 18.63
C ALA A 126 -27.24 27.88 19.38
N ALA A 127 -27.31 26.99 20.38
CA ALA A 127 -28.47 26.88 21.24
C ALA A 127 -28.74 28.15 22.06
N SER A 128 -27.69 28.86 22.53
CA SER A 128 -27.84 30.13 23.23
C SER A 128 -28.26 31.29 22.31
N TRP A 129 -27.83 31.27 21.05
CA TRP A 129 -28.23 32.26 20.04
C TRP A 129 -29.70 32.13 19.68
N GLU A 130 -30.24 30.94 19.57
CA GLU A 130 -31.65 30.68 19.31
C GLU A 130 -32.56 31.31 20.39
N GLN A 131 -32.12 31.32 21.65
CA GLN A 131 -32.81 31.95 22.75
C GLN A 131 -32.68 33.47 22.80
N THR A 132 -31.67 34.06 22.13
CA THR A 132 -31.31 35.47 22.25
C THR A 132 -31.66 36.30 21.02
N ILE A 133 -31.70 35.68 19.83
CA ILE A 133 -31.95 36.35 18.56
C ILE A 133 -33.44 36.32 18.22
N ASP A 134 -34.05 37.50 18.12
CA ASP A 134 -35.39 37.64 17.58
C ASP A 134 -35.37 37.54 16.05
N PHE A 135 -35.56 36.31 15.57
CA PHE A 135 -35.52 35.98 14.14
C PHE A 135 -36.58 36.72 13.32
N SER A 136 -37.63 37.26 13.96
CA SER A 136 -38.66 38.02 13.24
C SER A 136 -38.15 39.30 12.60
N LYS A 137 -36.99 39.81 13.02
CA LYS A 137 -36.34 41.02 12.53
C LYS A 137 -35.36 40.81 11.39
N LEU A 138 -35.10 39.56 11.01
CA LEU A 138 -34.14 39.21 9.93
C LEU A 138 -34.87 39.02 8.58
N PRO A 139 -34.27 39.42 7.45
CA PRO A 139 -34.88 39.33 6.11
C PRO A 139 -35.24 37.91 5.64
N PHE A 140 -34.83 36.87 6.36
CA PHE A 140 -35.17 35.46 6.12
C PHE A 140 -35.66 34.75 7.39
N GLY A 141 -36.12 35.50 8.40
CA GLY A 141 -36.47 34.99 9.73
C GLY A 141 -37.59 33.97 9.71
N GLU A 142 -38.60 34.14 8.83
CA GLU A 142 -39.75 33.20 8.69
C GLU A 142 -39.29 31.81 8.22
N TYR A 143 -38.29 31.73 7.33
CA TYR A 143 -37.70 30.45 6.86
C TYR A 143 -36.84 29.78 7.95
N LEU A 144 -36.17 30.57 8.79
CA LEU A 144 -35.34 30.07 9.88
C LEU A 144 -36.18 29.56 11.06
N GLN A 145 -37.33 30.17 11.32
CA GLN A 145 -38.30 29.68 12.33
C GLN A 145 -38.98 28.36 11.96
N GLN A 146 -39.05 28.04 10.67
CA GLN A 146 -39.58 26.74 10.21
C GLN A 146 -38.57 25.58 10.37
N ILE A 147 -37.32 25.87 10.61
CA ILE A 147 -36.28 24.87 10.87
C ILE A 147 -36.22 24.70 12.40
N ASP A 148 -37.08 23.85 12.93
CA ASP A 148 -37.04 23.45 14.36
C ASP A 148 -35.85 22.50 14.55
N ILE A 149 -34.69 23.07 14.87
CA ILE A 149 -33.49 22.29 15.19
C ILE A 149 -33.49 22.03 16.69
N ASP A 150 -33.82 20.82 17.06
CA ASP A 150 -33.66 20.38 18.45
C ASP A 150 -32.15 20.24 18.79
N TRP A 151 -31.54 21.36 19.19
CA TRP A 151 -30.13 21.44 19.59
C TRP A 151 -29.78 20.49 20.73
N MET A 152 -30.76 20.29 21.66
CA MET A 152 -30.58 19.37 22.77
C MET A 152 -30.53 17.92 22.29
N GLN A 153 -31.38 17.56 21.34
CA GLN A 153 -31.40 16.24 20.74
C GLN A 153 -30.14 16.02 19.89
N LEU A 154 -29.68 17.04 19.16
CA LEU A 154 -28.44 17.00 18.40
C LEU A 154 -27.22 16.79 19.33
N LYS A 155 -27.14 17.53 20.44
CA LYS A 155 -26.12 17.38 21.47
C LYS A 155 -26.13 15.99 22.08
N ASN A 156 -27.29 15.51 22.51
CA ASN A 156 -27.46 14.19 23.10
C ASN A 156 -27.09 13.08 22.10
N ASN A 157 -27.49 13.23 20.84
CA ASN A 157 -27.10 12.28 19.78
C ASN A 157 -25.60 12.28 19.54
N LEU A 158 -24.94 13.43 19.54
CA LEU A 158 -23.49 13.54 19.40
C LEU A 158 -22.72 13.01 20.62
N GLU A 159 -23.23 13.27 21.83
CA GLU A 159 -22.67 12.69 23.05
C GLU A 159 -22.81 11.16 23.05
N GLN A 160 -24.02 10.66 22.74
CA GLN A 160 -24.24 9.21 22.60
C GLN A 160 -23.41 8.60 21.49
N TRP A 161 -23.27 9.27 20.35
CA TRP A 161 -22.40 8.85 19.28
C TRP A 161 -20.94 8.80 19.75
N THR A 162 -20.47 9.83 20.45
CA THR A 162 -19.10 9.89 21.00
C THR A 162 -18.84 8.78 22.02
N ILE A 163 -19.82 8.49 22.91
CA ILE A 163 -19.74 7.41 23.89
C ILE A 163 -19.81 6.04 23.20
N SER A 164 -20.71 5.89 22.22
CA SER A 164 -20.81 4.64 21.44
C SER A 164 -19.55 4.37 20.63
N GLN A 165 -19.00 5.40 19.99
CA GLN A 165 -17.72 5.30 19.28
C GLN A 165 -16.56 5.01 20.22
N ARG A 166 -16.55 5.53 21.45
CA ARG A 166 -15.56 5.15 22.46
C ARG A 166 -15.65 3.67 22.80
N ASN A 167 -16.86 3.12 22.96
CA ASN A 167 -17.05 1.70 23.24
C ASN A 167 -16.70 0.82 22.03
N VAL A 168 -17.06 1.25 20.82
CA VAL A 168 -16.67 0.61 19.56
C VAL A 168 -15.14 0.68 19.39
N LEU A 169 -14.51 1.82 19.67
CA LEU A 169 -13.06 1.97 19.63
C LEU A 169 -12.36 1.11 20.70
N LEU A 170 -12.93 0.99 21.91
CA LEU A 170 -12.40 0.10 22.95
C LEU A 170 -12.56 -1.39 22.59
N GLN A 171 -13.71 -1.78 22.00
CA GLN A 171 -13.91 -3.13 21.49
C GLN A 171 -13.04 -3.41 20.26
N GLN A 172 -12.92 -2.44 19.34
CA GLN A 172 -12.00 -2.53 18.21
C GLN A 172 -10.54 -2.47 18.66
N ALA A 173 -10.21 -1.71 19.71
CA ALA A 173 -8.86 -1.74 20.31
C ALA A 173 -8.57 -3.11 20.96
N ALA A 174 -9.50 -3.73 21.63
CA ALA A 174 -9.36 -5.09 22.14
C ALA A 174 -9.25 -6.13 21.01
N GLY A 175 -10.06 -6.00 19.95
CA GLY A 175 -9.94 -6.77 18.71
C GLY A 175 -8.68 -6.42 17.92
N ALA A 176 -8.26 -5.15 17.93
CA ALA A 176 -7.02 -4.68 17.34
C ALA A 176 -5.79 -5.21 18.08
N VAL A 177 -5.85 -5.40 19.40
CA VAL A 177 -4.76 -6.03 20.16
C VAL A 177 -4.50 -7.45 19.65
N SER A 178 -5.53 -8.25 19.36
CA SER A 178 -5.37 -9.59 18.78
C SER A 178 -4.94 -9.54 17.30
N SER A 179 -5.46 -8.61 16.52
CA SER A 179 -5.04 -8.40 15.12
C SER A 179 -3.66 -7.74 15.02
N VAL A 180 -3.30 -6.85 15.95
CA VAL A 180 -1.94 -6.32 16.09
C VAL A 180 -0.98 -7.42 16.53
N ALA A 181 -1.37 -8.30 17.45
CA ALA A 181 -0.54 -9.43 17.86
C ALA A 181 -0.28 -10.40 16.69
N SER A 182 -1.30 -10.74 15.90
CA SER A 182 -1.14 -11.58 14.71
C SER A 182 -0.38 -10.85 13.58
N GLY A 183 -0.65 -9.58 13.39
CA GLY A 183 0.09 -8.70 12.48
C GLY A 183 1.55 -8.54 12.90
N PHE A 184 1.81 -8.37 14.18
CA PHE A 184 3.17 -8.31 14.75
C PHE A 184 3.93 -9.62 14.54
N MET A 185 3.27 -10.76 14.76
CA MET A 185 3.88 -12.07 14.52
C MET A 185 4.24 -12.26 13.04
N ASN A 186 3.32 -11.94 12.14
CA ASN A 186 3.57 -11.98 10.69
C ASN A 186 4.69 -11.02 10.27
N PHE A 187 4.71 -9.81 10.83
CA PHE A 187 5.77 -8.83 10.63
C PHE A 187 7.11 -9.33 11.15
N PHE A 188 7.13 -9.89 12.35
CA PHE A 188 8.36 -10.42 12.98
C PHE A 188 8.93 -11.60 12.18
N ILE A 189 8.09 -12.56 11.78
CA ILE A 189 8.49 -13.68 10.93
C ILE A 189 9.01 -13.15 9.58
N GLY A 190 8.28 -12.20 8.97
CA GLY A 190 8.70 -11.53 7.74
C GLY A 190 10.04 -10.82 7.89
N LEU A 191 10.26 -10.14 9.02
CA LEU A 191 11.51 -9.44 9.33
C LEU A 191 12.68 -10.41 9.43
N VAL A 192 12.55 -11.47 10.22
CA VAL A 192 13.57 -12.53 10.37
C VAL A 192 13.88 -13.15 9.01
N PHE A 193 12.83 -13.46 8.22
CA PHE A 193 12.98 -14.00 6.88
C PHE A 193 13.68 -13.02 5.95
N SER A 194 13.36 -11.73 6.02
CA SER A 194 14.01 -10.69 5.21
C SER A 194 15.51 -10.56 5.50
N ILE A 195 15.87 -10.61 6.78
CA ILE A 195 17.29 -10.61 7.22
C ILE A 195 18.00 -11.83 6.66
N TYR A 196 17.38 -13.02 6.76
CA TYR A 196 17.94 -14.25 6.23
C TYR A 196 18.14 -14.21 4.69
N VAL A 197 17.14 -13.70 3.97
CA VAL A 197 17.21 -13.50 2.52
C VAL A 197 18.33 -12.52 2.16
N LEU A 198 18.40 -11.37 2.83
CA LEU A 198 19.44 -10.37 2.60
C LEU A 198 20.84 -10.92 2.91
N ALA A 199 20.99 -11.66 4.01
CA ALA A 199 22.25 -12.26 4.40
C ALA A 199 22.74 -13.30 3.37
N ASN A 200 21.82 -14.03 2.74
CA ASN A 200 22.16 -15.17 1.87
C ASN A 200 21.76 -14.97 0.39
N LYS A 201 21.48 -13.73 -0.06
CA LYS A 201 20.92 -13.47 -1.41
C LYS A 201 21.72 -14.07 -2.55
N GLU A 202 23.06 -14.08 -2.49
CA GLU A 202 23.90 -14.65 -3.54
C GLU A 202 23.86 -16.18 -3.54
N LYS A 203 23.83 -16.80 -2.33
CA LYS A 203 23.72 -18.26 -2.18
C LYS A 203 22.34 -18.73 -2.68
N LEU A 204 21.27 -18.06 -2.27
CA LEU A 204 19.92 -18.34 -2.71
C LEU A 204 19.78 -18.22 -4.24
N LYS A 205 20.30 -17.13 -4.82
CA LYS A 205 20.30 -16.94 -6.27
C LYS A 205 21.01 -18.11 -7.00
N ARG A 206 22.19 -18.52 -6.52
CA ARG A 206 22.93 -19.64 -7.14
C ARG A 206 22.18 -20.95 -7.03
N GLN A 207 21.58 -21.24 -5.86
CA GLN A 207 20.78 -22.44 -5.65
C GLN A 207 19.54 -22.48 -6.55
N THR A 208 18.79 -21.39 -6.61
CA THR A 208 17.59 -21.28 -7.48
C THR A 208 17.95 -21.45 -8.95
N LEU A 209 19.01 -20.79 -9.43
CA LEU A 209 19.48 -20.96 -10.81
C LEU A 209 19.91 -22.39 -11.12
N ARG A 210 20.56 -23.07 -10.15
CA ARG A 210 20.96 -24.49 -10.31
C ARG A 210 19.73 -25.40 -10.38
N LEU A 211 18.75 -25.21 -9.49
CA LEU A 211 17.49 -25.94 -9.52
C LEU A 211 16.77 -25.79 -10.86
N ILE A 212 16.61 -24.56 -11.33
CA ILE A 212 15.95 -24.28 -12.62
C ILE A 212 16.67 -25.01 -13.77
N ARG A 213 18.00 -24.97 -13.82
CA ARG A 213 18.78 -25.60 -14.89
C ARG A 213 18.70 -27.13 -14.89
N VAL A 214 18.58 -27.75 -13.70
CA VAL A 214 18.57 -29.20 -13.57
C VAL A 214 17.18 -29.80 -13.80
N TRP A 215 16.15 -29.16 -13.26
CA TRP A 215 14.79 -29.74 -13.24
C TRP A 215 13.90 -29.31 -14.41
N PHE A 216 14.22 -28.21 -15.09
CA PHE A 216 13.37 -27.71 -16.17
C PHE A 216 14.07 -27.82 -17.53
N PRO A 217 13.30 -28.12 -18.62
CA PRO A 217 13.81 -28.06 -19.98
C PRO A 217 14.44 -26.69 -20.29
N GLN A 218 15.53 -26.68 -21.09
CA GLN A 218 16.33 -25.49 -21.33
C GLN A 218 15.51 -24.26 -21.79
N LYS A 219 14.52 -24.46 -22.68
CA LYS A 219 13.65 -23.39 -23.17
C LYS A 219 12.77 -22.81 -22.04
N PHE A 220 12.19 -23.67 -21.20
CA PHE A 220 11.34 -23.23 -20.08
C PHE A 220 12.18 -22.61 -18.96
N GLY A 221 13.31 -23.21 -18.62
CA GLY A 221 14.24 -22.69 -17.61
C GLY A 221 14.79 -21.30 -17.96
N SER A 222 15.14 -21.07 -19.23
CA SER A 222 15.61 -19.76 -19.69
C SER A 222 14.49 -18.70 -19.62
N ALA A 223 13.26 -19.06 -20.01
CA ALA A 223 12.09 -18.18 -19.89
C ALA A 223 11.82 -17.81 -18.42
N LEU A 224 11.86 -18.77 -17.50
CA LEU A 224 11.64 -18.53 -16.07
C LEU A 224 12.71 -17.58 -15.48
N VAL A 225 13.98 -17.78 -15.84
CA VAL A 225 15.08 -16.91 -15.42
C VAL A 225 14.91 -15.50 -16.01
N HIS A 226 14.45 -15.38 -17.27
CA HIS A 226 14.17 -14.10 -17.89
C HIS A 226 13.04 -13.36 -17.15
N VAL A 227 11.90 -14.01 -16.90
CA VAL A 227 10.79 -13.46 -16.13
C VAL A 227 11.26 -12.99 -14.75
N ALA A 228 11.98 -13.83 -14.00
CA ALA A 228 12.50 -13.47 -12.69
C ALA A 228 13.49 -12.27 -12.76
N SER A 229 14.26 -12.15 -13.83
CA SER A 229 15.17 -11.01 -14.05
C SER A 229 14.41 -9.72 -14.31
N VAL A 230 13.35 -9.75 -15.15
CA VAL A 230 12.48 -8.61 -15.44
C VAL A 230 11.77 -8.16 -14.16
N CYS A 231 11.14 -9.09 -13.43
CA CYS A 231 10.52 -8.80 -12.14
C CYS A 231 11.50 -8.13 -11.17
N ASN A 232 12.64 -8.74 -10.91
CA ASN A 232 13.65 -8.18 -10.00
C ASN A 232 14.14 -6.78 -10.43
N ARG A 233 14.28 -6.53 -11.73
CA ARG A 233 14.64 -5.22 -12.29
C ARG A 233 13.54 -4.19 -12.03
N SER A 234 12.28 -4.52 -12.32
CA SER A 234 11.13 -3.64 -12.13
C SER A 234 10.92 -3.30 -10.66
N PHE A 235 10.92 -4.29 -9.77
CA PHE A 235 10.79 -4.07 -8.33
C PHE A 235 11.90 -3.20 -7.77
N ARG A 236 13.16 -3.49 -8.12
CA ARG A 236 14.30 -2.72 -7.62
C ARG A 236 14.29 -1.27 -8.10
N LYS A 237 13.95 -1.03 -9.38
CA LYS A 237 13.86 0.32 -9.94
C LYS A 237 12.73 1.10 -9.28
N PHE A 238 11.56 0.48 -9.12
CA PHE A 238 10.39 1.09 -8.52
C PHE A 238 10.66 1.47 -7.06
N ILE A 239 11.10 0.52 -6.22
CA ILE A 239 11.32 0.78 -4.79
C ILE A 239 12.41 1.84 -4.57
N ALA A 240 13.49 1.81 -5.37
CA ALA A 240 14.52 2.84 -5.28
C ALA A 240 14.02 4.23 -5.74
N GLY A 241 13.22 4.28 -6.80
CA GLY A 241 12.59 5.51 -7.26
C GLY A 241 11.63 6.06 -6.22
N GLN A 242 10.76 5.21 -5.69
CA GLN A 242 9.76 5.59 -4.67
C GLN A 242 10.40 6.08 -3.37
N ALA A 243 11.48 5.42 -2.92
CA ALA A 243 12.22 5.89 -1.75
C ALA A 243 12.85 7.27 -1.97
N MET A 244 13.39 7.54 -3.16
CA MET A 244 13.97 8.83 -3.48
C MET A 244 12.89 9.91 -3.61
N GLU A 245 11.77 9.60 -4.25
CA GLU A 245 10.60 10.47 -4.35
C GLU A 245 10.06 10.84 -2.96
N ALA A 246 9.90 9.88 -2.07
CA ALA A 246 9.48 10.09 -0.70
C ALA A 246 10.36 11.10 0.05
N VAL A 247 11.68 10.99 -0.09
CA VAL A 247 12.63 11.92 0.52
C VAL A 247 12.51 13.32 -0.09
N ILE A 248 12.46 13.42 -1.42
CA ILE A 248 12.36 14.71 -2.11
C ILE A 248 11.04 15.40 -1.77
N LEU A 249 9.92 14.67 -1.84
CA LEU A 249 8.59 15.21 -1.57
C LEU A 249 8.45 15.65 -0.11
N GLY A 250 8.96 14.85 0.84
CA GLY A 250 8.99 15.20 2.26
C GLY A 250 9.81 16.46 2.54
N MET A 251 10.98 16.58 1.92
CA MET A 251 11.82 17.79 2.04
C MET A 251 11.16 19.02 1.41
N LEU A 252 10.62 18.90 0.20
CA LEU A 252 9.93 20.01 -0.48
C LEU A 252 8.70 20.47 0.30
N CYS A 253 7.93 19.52 0.84
CA CYS A 253 6.79 19.82 1.69
C CYS A 253 7.22 20.55 2.95
N THR A 254 8.23 20.07 3.66
CA THR A 254 8.78 20.74 4.86
C THR A 254 9.25 22.16 4.55
N ILE A 255 10.08 22.32 3.53
CA ILE A 255 10.64 23.62 3.13
C ILE A 255 9.53 24.59 2.71
N GLY A 256 8.59 24.14 1.88
CA GLY A 256 7.46 24.97 1.43
C GLY A 256 6.57 25.42 2.59
N MET A 257 6.27 24.50 3.52
CA MET A 257 5.51 24.85 4.72
C MET A 257 6.25 25.83 5.64
N LEU A 258 7.57 25.71 5.78
CA LEU A 258 8.39 26.66 6.54
C LEU A 258 8.39 28.07 5.90
N ILE A 259 8.50 28.14 4.57
CA ILE A 259 8.43 29.40 3.82
C ILE A 259 7.07 30.07 4.01
N LEU A 260 5.99 29.28 3.98
CA LEU A 260 4.61 29.75 4.20
C LEU A 260 4.27 29.95 5.69
N ARG A 261 5.20 29.70 6.59
CA ARG A 261 5.02 29.80 8.06
C ARG A 261 3.83 29.01 8.57
N LEU A 262 3.63 27.79 7.99
CA LEU A 262 2.60 26.87 8.40
C LEU A 262 3.06 26.07 9.63
N PRO A 263 2.16 25.73 10.57
CA PRO A 263 2.51 24.95 11.74
C PRO A 263 2.82 23.49 11.36
N TYR A 264 3.52 22.79 12.24
CA TYR A 264 3.85 21.36 12.11
C TYR A 264 4.68 20.99 10.87
N ALA A 265 5.40 21.93 10.25
CA ALA A 265 6.07 21.73 8.97
C ALA A 265 6.99 20.48 8.89
N PRO A 266 7.91 20.21 9.85
CA PRO A 266 8.76 19.02 9.79
C PRO A 266 7.96 17.72 9.93
N MET A 267 6.95 17.70 10.81
CA MET A 267 6.12 16.55 11.09
C MET A 267 5.25 16.18 9.87
N ILE A 268 4.54 17.18 9.31
CA ILE A 268 3.69 16.96 8.14
C ILE A 268 4.53 16.63 6.91
N GLY A 269 5.68 17.28 6.73
CA GLY A 269 6.59 16.95 5.64
C GLY A 269 7.13 15.53 5.73
N ALA A 270 7.49 15.06 6.92
CA ALA A 270 7.89 13.69 7.15
C ALA A 270 6.72 12.69 6.90
N LEU A 271 5.51 13.04 7.36
CA LEU A 271 4.31 12.24 7.10
C LEU A 271 4.02 12.14 5.60
N VAL A 272 4.01 13.26 4.86
CA VAL A 272 3.81 13.29 3.41
C VAL A 272 4.88 12.47 2.70
N GLY A 273 6.14 12.58 3.10
CA GLY A 273 7.23 11.79 2.54
C GLY A 273 7.02 10.29 2.74
N VAL A 274 6.67 9.84 3.95
CA VAL A 274 6.45 8.40 4.22
C VAL A 274 5.20 7.89 3.54
N THR A 275 4.10 8.63 3.57
CA THR A 275 2.87 8.21 2.90
C THR A 275 3.03 8.17 1.38
N ALA A 276 3.88 9.02 0.79
CA ALA A 276 4.23 9.00 -0.63
C ALA A 276 4.85 7.67 -1.11
N LEU A 277 5.35 6.81 -0.19
CA LEU A 277 5.75 5.45 -0.56
C LEU A 277 4.60 4.63 -1.19
N ILE A 278 3.35 5.00 -0.93
CA ILE A 278 2.18 4.40 -1.56
C ILE A 278 1.67 5.37 -2.65
N PRO A 279 1.89 5.06 -3.93
CA PRO A 279 1.51 5.96 -5.03
C PRO A 279 0.03 6.35 -4.96
N ILE A 280 -0.28 7.59 -5.27
CA ILE A 280 -1.63 8.16 -5.28
C ILE A 280 -2.22 8.30 -3.87
N VAL A 281 -2.35 7.18 -3.13
CA VAL A 281 -2.97 7.13 -1.80
C VAL A 281 -2.20 7.96 -0.78
N GLY A 282 -0.87 7.96 -0.86
CA GLY A 282 0.01 8.68 0.06
C GLY A 282 -0.23 10.20 0.05
N ALA A 283 -0.43 10.77 -1.13
CA ALA A 283 -0.75 12.18 -1.29
C ALA A 283 -2.07 12.57 -0.58
N PHE A 284 -3.11 11.75 -0.73
CA PHE A 284 -4.40 11.98 -0.06
C PHE A 284 -4.29 11.87 1.46
N ILE A 285 -3.60 10.83 1.97
CA ILE A 285 -3.38 10.67 3.41
C ILE A 285 -2.64 11.87 3.98
N GLY A 286 -1.52 12.28 3.35
CA GLY A 286 -0.73 13.43 3.78
C GLY A 286 -1.54 14.73 3.78
N THR A 287 -2.38 14.92 2.74
CA THR A 287 -3.24 16.11 2.63
C THR A 287 -4.31 16.13 3.73
N ILE A 288 -5.04 15.03 3.89
CA ILE A 288 -6.17 14.95 4.84
C ILE A 288 -5.65 15.13 6.27
N VAL A 289 -4.63 14.37 6.66
CA VAL A 289 -4.07 14.44 8.02
C VAL A 289 -3.42 15.78 8.27
N GLY A 290 -2.62 16.30 7.32
CA GLY A 290 -1.98 17.60 7.47
C GLY A 290 -2.98 18.76 7.55
N ALA A 291 -4.00 18.77 6.69
CA ALA A 291 -5.05 19.77 6.73
C ALA A 291 -5.84 19.72 8.05
N PHE A 292 -6.16 18.52 8.52
CA PHE A 292 -6.87 18.30 9.78
C PHE A 292 -6.07 18.84 10.98
N LEU A 293 -4.77 18.56 11.04
CA LEU A 293 -3.88 19.07 12.09
C LEU A 293 -3.78 20.61 12.06
N ILE A 294 -3.64 21.20 10.88
CA ILE A 294 -3.50 22.66 10.74
C ILE A 294 -4.83 23.38 11.02
N LEU A 295 -5.96 22.74 10.73
CA LEU A 295 -7.31 23.28 10.95
C LEU A 295 -7.53 23.68 12.41
N THR A 296 -6.96 22.95 13.37
CA THR A 296 -7.07 23.26 14.80
C THR A 296 -6.33 24.53 15.20
N VAL A 297 -5.31 24.92 14.44
CA VAL A 297 -4.56 26.16 14.67
C VAL A 297 -5.22 27.35 13.98
N SER A 298 -5.60 27.17 12.69
CA SER A 298 -6.25 28.22 11.92
C SER A 298 -6.88 27.63 10.64
N PRO A 299 -8.21 27.83 10.41
CA PRO A 299 -8.87 27.42 9.18
C PRO A 299 -8.24 28.03 7.93
N PHE A 300 -7.80 29.29 8.01
CA PHE A 300 -7.16 29.98 6.89
C PHE A 300 -5.79 29.34 6.53
N LYS A 301 -5.01 28.97 7.54
CA LYS A 301 -3.73 28.27 7.31
C LYS A 301 -3.94 26.85 6.75
N ALA A 302 -5.01 26.16 7.18
CA ALA A 302 -5.36 24.87 6.60
C ALA A 302 -5.73 24.99 5.11
N PHE A 303 -6.48 26.03 4.73
CA PHE A 303 -6.76 26.31 3.32
C PHE A 303 -5.48 26.58 2.51
N ILE A 304 -4.57 27.42 3.01
CA ILE A 304 -3.28 27.70 2.38
C ILE A 304 -2.48 26.41 2.20
N PHE A 305 -2.47 25.54 3.21
CA PHE A 305 -1.78 24.23 3.15
C PHE A 305 -2.33 23.34 2.04
N VAL A 306 -3.68 23.21 1.93
CA VAL A 306 -4.31 22.40 0.88
C VAL A 306 -3.94 22.92 -0.51
N VAL A 307 -4.04 24.24 -0.73
CA VAL A 307 -3.63 24.87 -2.00
C VAL A 307 -2.17 24.62 -2.29
N PHE A 308 -1.30 24.84 -1.31
CA PHE A 308 0.15 24.56 -1.43
C PHE A 308 0.41 23.11 -1.81
N LEU A 309 -0.27 22.16 -1.13
CA LEU A 309 -0.04 20.74 -1.39
C LEU A 309 -0.57 20.32 -2.77
N ILE A 310 -1.69 20.89 -3.25
CA ILE A 310 -2.16 20.68 -4.62
C ILE A 310 -1.09 21.15 -5.63
N ILE A 311 -0.51 22.32 -5.42
CA ILE A 311 0.57 22.84 -6.29
C ILE A 311 1.80 21.90 -6.22
N LEU A 312 2.19 21.47 -5.03
CA LEU A 312 3.31 20.56 -4.84
C LEU A 312 3.06 19.21 -5.55
N GLN A 313 1.84 18.67 -5.48
CA GLN A 313 1.46 17.44 -6.18
C GLN A 313 1.46 17.61 -7.71
N GLN A 314 1.08 18.79 -8.23
CA GLN A 314 1.21 19.08 -9.66
C GLN A 314 2.68 19.16 -10.10
N LEU A 315 3.55 19.75 -9.27
CA LEU A 315 4.99 19.77 -9.54
C LEU A 315 5.58 18.35 -9.47
N GLU A 316 5.15 17.57 -8.51
CA GLU A 316 5.54 16.16 -8.38
C GLU A 316 5.17 15.37 -9.63
N GLY A 317 3.89 15.35 -10.00
CA GLY A 317 3.39 14.55 -11.12
C GLY A 317 3.95 14.96 -12.47
N ASN A 318 4.22 16.25 -12.70
CA ASN A 318 4.66 16.75 -14.00
C ASN A 318 6.19 16.88 -14.14
N LEU A 319 6.92 17.10 -13.05
CA LEU A 319 8.37 17.36 -13.10
C LEU A 319 9.21 16.33 -12.34
N ILE A 320 8.80 15.97 -11.12
CA ILE A 320 9.61 15.12 -10.24
C ILE A 320 9.43 13.65 -10.63
N TYR A 321 8.19 13.20 -10.69
CA TYR A 321 7.86 11.80 -11.00
C TYR A 321 8.45 11.33 -12.34
N PRO A 322 8.31 12.06 -13.47
CA PRO A 322 8.92 11.66 -14.74
C PRO A 322 10.44 11.61 -14.69
N LYS A 323 11.10 12.52 -13.94
CA LYS A 323 12.55 12.52 -13.78
C LYS A 323 13.06 11.39 -12.90
N MET A 324 12.32 11.02 -11.86
CA MET A 324 12.71 10.01 -10.89
C MET A 324 12.41 8.59 -11.38
N MET A 325 11.19 8.37 -11.85
CA MET A 325 10.77 7.09 -12.40
C MET A 325 11.23 6.91 -13.85
N GLY A 326 11.40 8.01 -14.58
CA GLY A 326 11.99 8.09 -15.91
C GLY A 326 11.26 7.29 -16.97
N ALA A 327 11.81 7.28 -18.20
CA ALA A 327 11.43 6.36 -19.27
C ALA A 327 11.61 4.86 -18.91
N ARG A 328 11.84 4.56 -17.63
CA ARG A 328 12.22 3.25 -17.09
C ARG A 328 11.05 2.42 -16.57
N ILE A 329 9.89 3.04 -16.32
CA ILE A 329 8.62 2.37 -16.01
C ILE A 329 7.61 2.87 -17.03
N ASN A 330 7.63 2.27 -18.23
CA ASN A 330 6.71 2.59 -19.33
C ASN A 330 5.30 2.01 -19.06
N LEU A 331 4.75 2.22 -17.86
CA LEU A 331 3.41 1.77 -17.51
C LEU A 331 2.45 2.96 -17.62
N PRO A 332 1.44 2.93 -18.50
CA PRO A 332 0.41 3.96 -18.55
C PRO A 332 -0.30 4.16 -17.21
N ALA A 333 -0.67 5.39 -16.87
CA ALA A 333 -1.24 5.76 -15.58
C ALA A 333 -2.48 4.93 -15.19
N ILE A 334 -3.29 4.53 -16.15
CA ILE A 334 -4.46 3.68 -15.92
C ILE A 334 -4.09 2.31 -15.31
N TRP A 335 -2.97 1.73 -15.76
CA TRP A 335 -2.48 0.47 -15.21
C TRP A 335 -1.86 0.63 -13.83
N VAL A 336 -1.28 1.82 -13.54
CA VAL A 336 -0.82 2.15 -12.18
C VAL A 336 -2.02 2.20 -11.24
N PHE A 337 -3.08 2.90 -11.62
CA PHE A 337 -4.31 2.98 -10.84
C PHE A 337 -4.94 1.59 -10.61
N ALA A 338 -5.08 0.79 -11.68
CA ALA A 338 -5.59 -0.57 -11.57
C ALA A 338 -4.72 -1.45 -10.65
N ALA A 339 -3.39 -1.35 -10.78
CA ALA A 339 -2.45 -2.12 -9.96
C ALA A 339 -2.53 -1.75 -8.48
N VAL A 340 -2.67 -0.45 -8.14
CA VAL A 340 -2.86 0.03 -6.76
C VAL A 340 -4.19 -0.46 -6.21
N THR A 341 -5.28 -0.36 -6.98
CA THR A 341 -6.62 -0.77 -6.56
C THR A 341 -6.68 -2.29 -6.32
N ILE A 342 -6.21 -3.09 -7.28
CA ILE A 342 -6.20 -4.55 -7.16
C ILE A 342 -5.26 -4.98 -6.03
N GLY A 343 -4.05 -4.41 -5.99
CA GLY A 343 -3.07 -4.69 -4.94
C GLY A 343 -3.60 -4.36 -3.55
N GLY A 344 -4.26 -3.22 -3.41
CA GLY A 344 -4.87 -2.77 -2.17
C GLY A 344 -5.93 -3.76 -1.63
N ASN A 345 -6.78 -4.26 -2.52
CA ASN A 345 -7.79 -5.27 -2.14
C ASN A 345 -7.17 -6.64 -1.80
N LEU A 346 -6.05 -7.02 -2.42
CA LEU A 346 -5.41 -8.32 -2.20
C LEU A 346 -4.57 -8.36 -0.91
N ALA A 347 -3.80 -7.32 -0.63
CA ALA A 347 -2.82 -7.32 0.47
C ALA A 347 -2.65 -5.95 1.14
N GLY A 348 -3.69 -5.10 1.12
CA GLY A 348 -3.67 -3.79 1.77
C GLY A 348 -2.53 -2.88 1.27
N PRO A 349 -1.91 -2.07 2.17
CA PRO A 349 -0.84 -1.13 1.80
C PRO A 349 0.37 -1.81 1.15
N VAL A 350 0.69 -3.04 1.57
CA VAL A 350 1.78 -3.84 0.97
C VAL A 350 1.44 -4.21 -0.47
N GLY A 351 0.19 -4.61 -0.72
CA GLY A 351 -0.28 -4.90 -2.07
C GLY A 351 -0.31 -3.68 -2.98
N MET A 352 -0.68 -2.50 -2.47
CA MET A 352 -0.61 -1.23 -3.22
C MET A 352 0.83 -0.94 -3.67
N LEU A 353 1.79 -1.06 -2.76
CA LEU A 353 3.21 -0.83 -3.04
C LEU A 353 3.76 -1.82 -4.08
N LEU A 354 3.36 -3.09 -4.00
CA LEU A 354 3.90 -4.15 -4.87
C LEU A 354 3.13 -4.28 -6.19
N GLY A 355 1.89 -3.87 -6.24
CA GLY A 355 1.04 -3.96 -7.43
C GLY A 355 1.64 -3.25 -8.63
N VAL A 356 2.16 -2.04 -8.43
CA VAL A 356 2.74 -1.23 -9.51
C VAL A 356 3.96 -1.90 -10.17
N PRO A 357 5.01 -2.34 -9.44
CA PRO A 357 6.14 -3.02 -10.07
C PRO A 357 5.77 -4.40 -10.64
N ALA A 358 4.78 -5.09 -10.07
CA ALA A 358 4.27 -6.34 -10.63
C ALA A 358 3.57 -6.10 -11.98
N ALA A 359 2.68 -5.10 -12.05
CA ALA A 359 2.05 -4.71 -13.30
C ALA A 359 3.05 -4.21 -14.35
N SER A 360 4.08 -3.46 -13.91
CA SER A 360 5.15 -3.01 -14.79
C SER A 360 5.95 -4.18 -15.39
N ALA A 361 6.28 -5.18 -14.57
CA ALA A 361 6.95 -6.38 -15.04
C ALA A 361 6.08 -7.18 -16.03
N ALA A 362 4.80 -7.34 -15.72
CA ALA A 362 3.84 -8.02 -16.60
C ALA A 362 3.69 -7.29 -17.94
N TYR A 363 3.57 -5.96 -17.90
CA TYR A 363 3.48 -5.13 -19.11
C TYR A 363 4.74 -5.22 -19.98
N GLU A 364 5.95 -5.19 -19.37
CA GLU A 364 7.22 -5.35 -20.08
C GLU A 364 7.29 -6.71 -20.77
N LEU A 365 6.95 -7.80 -20.07
CA LEU A 365 6.93 -9.16 -20.63
C LEU A 365 5.91 -9.33 -21.76
N LEU A 366 4.71 -8.76 -21.61
CA LEU A 366 3.70 -8.78 -22.67
C LEU A 366 4.17 -8.03 -23.92
N LYS A 367 4.75 -6.85 -23.73
CA LYS A 367 5.30 -6.04 -24.81
C LYS A 367 6.41 -6.79 -25.57
N GLU A 368 7.35 -7.41 -24.83
CA GLU A 368 8.42 -8.23 -25.45
C GLU A 368 7.83 -9.42 -26.24
N ALA A 369 6.82 -10.10 -25.67
CA ALA A 369 6.15 -11.22 -26.33
C ALA A 369 5.38 -10.80 -27.61
N THR A 370 4.76 -9.62 -27.59
CA THR A 370 4.03 -9.08 -28.75
C THR A 370 5.01 -8.73 -29.88
N ILE A 371 6.05 -7.98 -29.57
CA ILE A 371 7.08 -7.59 -30.57
C ILE A 371 7.70 -8.85 -31.20
N LYS A 372 7.97 -9.90 -30.41
CA LYS A 372 8.53 -11.15 -30.92
C LYS A 372 7.58 -11.93 -31.85
N ARG A 373 6.27 -11.65 -31.80
CA ARG A 373 5.27 -12.29 -32.69
C ARG A 373 5.02 -11.49 -33.96
N GLU A 374 5.33 -10.18 -33.92
CA GLU A 374 5.20 -9.28 -35.08
C GLU A 374 6.41 -9.35 -36.01
N THR A 375 7.57 -9.81 -35.50
CA THR A 375 8.81 -10.10 -36.28
C THR A 375 8.91 -11.58 -36.63
#